data_a3e8b096695127ca1363b427abb46e34
#
_entry.id   a3e8b096695127ca1363b427abb46e34
#
_cell.length_a   1.000
_cell.length_b   1.000
_cell.length_c   1.000
_cell.angle_alpha   90.00
_cell.angle_beta   90.00
_cell.angle_gamma   90.00
#
_symmetry.space_group_name_H-M   'P 1'
#
loop_
_entity.id
_entity.type
_entity.pdbx_description
1 polymer ?
#
loop_
_entity_poly.entity_id
_entity_poly.type
_entity_poly.pdbx_seq_one_letter_code
_entity_poly.pdbx_strand_id
1 'polypeptide(L)'
;LDSNITSLFRKSQDVNLGNGRLIIDYEGSIDVLNSVLLKLDGLEQKPNVSVVYTLEVGKSYNAVQNVLEKPQIPNLFIALTKMDLLEVSISELSAIADWEKKILFFSGLKVLEDGLDFAKVSVVENFLTNLSRQEGW
;
A
#
# COMPACT_ATOMS: atom_id res chain seq x y z
N LEU A 1 -8.29 -7.14 18.70
CA LEU A 1 -8.02 -7.06 17.25
C LEU A 1 -7.02 -8.14 16.82
N ASP A 2 -5.90 -8.28 17.55
CA ASP A 2 -4.84 -9.27 17.26
C ASP A 2 -5.33 -10.71 17.21
N SER A 3 -6.19 -11.10 18.18
CA SER A 3 -6.75 -12.45 18.26
C SER A 3 -7.68 -12.77 17.08
N ASN A 4 -8.34 -11.77 16.51
CA ASN A 4 -9.29 -11.94 15.43
C ASN A 4 -8.59 -12.27 14.10
N ILE A 5 -7.51 -11.58 13.74
CA ILE A 5 -6.79 -11.83 12.48
C ILE A 5 -6.13 -13.22 12.51
N THR A 6 -5.45 -13.56 13.60
CA THR A 6 -4.85 -14.88 13.76
C THR A 6 -5.89 -15.99 13.77
N SER A 7 -7.07 -15.76 14.38
CA SER A 7 -8.16 -16.72 14.40
C SER A 7 -8.83 -16.90 13.03
N LEU A 8 -8.99 -15.81 12.28
CA LEU A 8 -9.49 -15.85 10.90
C LEU A 8 -8.56 -16.63 9.98
N PHE A 9 -7.24 -16.41 10.12
CA PHE A 9 -6.25 -17.15 9.35
C PHE A 9 -6.30 -18.65 9.68
N ARG A 10 -6.34 -19.04 10.97
CA ARG A 10 -6.48 -20.43 11.38
C ARG A 10 -7.78 -21.05 10.85
N LYS A 11 -8.91 -20.37 10.97
CA LYS A 11 -10.19 -20.82 10.39
C LYS A 11 -10.10 -21.04 8.88
N SER A 12 -9.38 -20.18 8.15
CA SER A 12 -9.20 -20.34 6.71
C SER A 12 -8.39 -21.58 6.33
N GLN A 13 -7.46 -22.00 7.19
CA GLN A 13 -6.70 -23.28 7.03
C GLN A 13 -7.58 -24.49 7.33
N ASP A 14 -8.38 -24.42 8.40
CA ASP A 14 -9.27 -25.53 8.82
C ASP A 14 -10.36 -25.83 7.78
N VAL A 15 -10.82 -24.83 7.04
CA VAL A 15 -11.83 -24.97 5.97
C VAL A 15 -11.24 -25.53 4.66
N ASN A 16 -9.93 -25.78 4.62
CA ASN A 16 -9.23 -26.31 3.44
C ASN A 16 -9.59 -25.53 2.15
N LEU A 17 -9.46 -24.19 2.22
CA LEU A 17 -9.71 -23.30 1.09
C LEU A 17 -8.78 -23.54 -0.10
N GLY A 18 -7.99 -24.62 -0.07
CA GLY A 18 -7.02 -24.97 -1.08
C GLY A 18 -5.95 -23.87 -1.20
N ASN A 19 -5.62 -23.49 -2.45
CA ASN A 19 -4.75 -22.33 -2.72
C ASN A 19 -5.50 -21.00 -2.55
N GLY A 20 -6.41 -20.92 -1.59
CA GLY A 20 -7.25 -19.76 -1.34
C GLY A 20 -6.45 -18.53 -0.93
N ARG A 21 -6.89 -17.37 -1.38
CA ARG A 21 -6.36 -16.07 -0.96
C ARG A 21 -7.29 -15.47 0.08
N LEU A 22 -6.74 -15.01 1.18
CA LEU A 22 -7.45 -14.26 2.19
C LEU A 22 -7.07 -12.78 2.05
N ILE A 23 -8.06 -11.92 1.84
CA ILE A 23 -7.90 -10.47 1.83
C ILE A 23 -8.46 -9.94 3.15
N ILE A 24 -7.66 -9.19 3.87
CA ILE A 24 -8.03 -8.57 5.14
C ILE A 24 -7.96 -7.06 4.96
N ASP A 25 -9.10 -6.39 5.12
CA ASP A 25 -9.16 -4.95 5.28
C ASP A 25 -8.84 -4.62 6.73
N TYR A 26 -7.77 -3.84 6.93
CA TYR A 26 -7.24 -3.51 8.25
C TYR A 26 -7.21 -2.01 8.46
N GLU A 27 -7.99 -1.56 9.43
CA GLU A 27 -7.97 -0.20 9.93
C GLU A 27 -7.38 -0.18 11.35
N GLY A 28 -6.16 0.32 11.49
CA GLY A 28 -5.49 0.37 12.78
C GLY A 28 -4.05 0.88 12.70
N SER A 29 -3.33 0.83 13.82
CA SER A 29 -1.96 1.29 13.88
C SER A 29 -0.98 0.30 13.22
N ILE A 30 0.10 0.84 12.66
CA ILE A 30 1.19 0.04 12.06
C ILE A 30 1.87 -0.85 13.12
N ASP A 31 1.99 -0.37 14.36
CA ASP A 31 2.62 -1.14 15.43
C ASP A 31 1.83 -2.41 15.76
N VAL A 32 0.49 -2.32 15.78
CA VAL A 32 -0.38 -3.47 15.96
C VAL A 32 -0.27 -4.41 14.77
N LEU A 33 -0.25 -3.89 13.54
CA LEU A 33 -0.06 -4.70 12.34
C LEU A 33 1.28 -5.46 12.37
N ASN A 34 2.38 -4.79 12.72
CA ASN A 34 3.69 -5.44 12.87
C ASN A 34 3.64 -6.59 13.89
N SER A 35 2.97 -6.37 15.02
CA SER A 35 2.80 -7.42 16.03
C SER A 35 2.01 -8.63 15.51
N VAL A 36 1.00 -8.40 14.69
CA VAL A 36 0.22 -9.47 14.04
C VAL A 36 1.07 -10.23 13.04
N LEU A 37 1.83 -9.53 12.20
CA LEU A 37 2.70 -10.15 11.19
C LEU A 37 3.78 -11.01 11.84
N LEU A 38 4.38 -10.57 12.94
CA LEU A 38 5.34 -11.37 13.72
C LEU A 38 4.70 -12.66 14.26
N LYS A 39 3.46 -12.61 14.72
CA LYS A 39 2.73 -13.80 15.17
C LYS A 39 2.44 -14.77 14.02
N LEU A 40 2.09 -14.24 12.84
CA LEU A 40 1.88 -15.06 11.64
C LEU A 40 3.17 -15.72 11.15
N ASP A 41 4.31 -15.00 11.26
CA ASP A 41 5.62 -15.55 10.91
C ASP A 41 6.07 -16.69 11.83
N GLY A 42 5.58 -16.72 13.06
CA GLY A 42 5.83 -17.79 14.05
C GLY A 42 4.97 -19.04 13.88
N LEU A 43 4.06 -19.11 12.89
CA LEU A 43 3.25 -20.29 12.66
C LEU A 43 4.04 -21.40 11.94
N GLU A 44 3.71 -22.66 12.21
CA GLU A 44 4.32 -23.83 11.54
C GLU A 44 4.14 -23.76 10.02
N GLN A 45 2.95 -23.35 9.57
CA GLN A 45 2.66 -23.07 8.17
C GLN A 45 2.59 -21.56 7.97
N LYS A 46 3.71 -20.97 7.58
CA LYS A 46 3.80 -19.54 7.36
C LYS A 46 2.99 -19.11 6.14
N PRO A 47 2.05 -18.16 6.28
CA PRO A 47 1.38 -17.59 5.14
C PRO A 47 2.33 -16.66 4.36
N ASN A 48 2.18 -16.62 3.05
CA ASN A 48 2.80 -15.57 2.26
C ASN A 48 1.94 -14.30 2.36
N VAL A 49 2.40 -13.34 3.14
CA VAL A 49 1.68 -12.10 3.40
C VAL A 49 2.26 -10.96 2.58
N SER A 50 1.40 -10.27 1.83
CA SER A 50 1.71 -9.00 1.19
C SER A 50 0.83 -7.92 1.81
N VAL A 51 1.41 -6.78 2.12
CA VAL A 51 0.68 -5.65 2.67
C VAL A 51 0.60 -4.55 1.62
N VAL A 52 -0.61 -4.07 1.35
CA VAL A 52 -0.84 -2.88 0.53
C VAL A 52 -1.24 -1.75 1.47
N TYR A 53 -0.35 -0.78 1.63
CA TYR A 53 -0.61 0.40 2.42
C TYR A 53 -1.27 1.48 1.55
N THR A 54 -2.47 1.89 1.92
CA THR A 54 -3.17 2.97 1.23
C THR A 54 -2.66 4.31 1.73
N LEU A 55 -2.03 5.07 0.85
CA LEU A 55 -1.51 6.40 1.12
C LEU A 55 -2.35 7.43 0.36
N GLU A 56 -3.06 8.27 1.10
CA GLU A 56 -3.76 9.41 0.54
C GLU A 56 -2.74 10.46 0.09
N VAL A 57 -2.86 10.92 -1.15
CA VAL A 57 -1.98 11.95 -1.73
C VAL A 57 -2.23 13.35 -1.12
N GLY A 58 -1.36 14.31 -1.43
CA GLY A 58 -1.44 15.67 -0.89
C GLY A 58 -0.70 15.85 0.42
N LYS A 59 0.23 14.96 0.74
CA LYS A 59 1.05 15.04 1.95
C LYS A 59 2.42 15.68 1.67
N SER A 60 3.01 16.30 2.68
CA SER A 60 4.39 16.79 2.58
C SER A 60 5.39 15.62 2.59
N TYR A 61 6.60 15.87 2.05
CA TYR A 61 7.71 14.91 2.09
C TYR A 61 7.92 14.31 3.49
N ASN A 62 8.03 15.15 4.51
CA ASN A 62 8.25 14.68 5.89
C ASN A 62 7.08 13.86 6.43
N ALA A 63 5.84 14.20 6.06
CA ALA A 63 4.67 13.43 6.48
C ALA A 63 4.67 12.02 5.87
N VAL A 64 5.06 11.91 4.59
CA VAL A 64 5.20 10.63 3.91
C VAL A 64 6.34 9.81 4.52
N GLN A 65 7.50 10.41 4.73
CA GLN A 65 8.63 9.73 5.39
C GLN A 65 8.26 9.18 6.76
N ASN A 66 7.66 9.99 7.63
CA ASN A 66 7.24 9.55 8.96
C ASN A 66 6.28 8.35 8.95
N VAL A 67 5.47 8.24 7.90
CA VAL A 67 4.58 7.09 7.72
C VAL A 67 5.34 5.86 7.22
N LEU A 68 6.28 6.05 6.28
CA LEU A 68 6.99 4.95 5.64
C LEU A 68 8.16 4.39 6.46
N GLU A 69 8.72 5.19 7.40
CA GLU A 69 9.77 4.74 8.33
C GLU A 69 9.33 3.66 9.31
N LYS A 70 8.06 3.70 9.71
CA LYS A 70 7.53 2.83 10.75
C LYS A 70 7.39 1.35 10.36
N PRO A 71 6.92 1.00 9.15
CA PRO A 71 6.67 -0.38 8.82
C PRO A 71 7.93 -1.13 8.41
N GLN A 72 8.44 -2.00 9.27
CA GLN A 72 9.43 -3.02 8.91
C GLN A 72 8.75 -4.24 8.30
N ILE A 73 7.97 -4.01 7.24
CA ILE A 73 7.17 -5.06 6.58
C ILE A 73 7.89 -5.46 5.29
N PRO A 74 8.32 -6.73 5.16
CA PRO A 74 9.14 -7.17 4.02
C PRO A 74 8.45 -7.01 2.66
N ASN A 75 7.16 -7.28 2.55
CA ASN A 75 6.38 -7.19 1.31
C ASN A 75 5.37 -6.05 1.39
N LEU A 76 5.86 -4.83 1.60
CA LEU A 76 5.04 -3.63 1.64
C LEU A 76 4.97 -2.98 0.26
N PHE A 77 3.77 -2.81 -0.22
CA PHE A 77 3.44 -2.04 -1.42
C PHE A 77 2.63 -0.80 -1.05
N ILE A 78 2.63 0.21 -1.90
CA ILE A 78 1.87 1.43 -1.72
C ILE A 78 0.76 1.51 -2.76
N ALA A 79 -0.44 1.88 -2.33
CA ALA A 79 -1.52 2.33 -3.21
C ALA A 79 -1.75 3.81 -2.97
N LEU A 80 -1.53 4.66 -3.98
CA LEU A 80 -1.85 6.08 -3.90
C LEU A 80 -3.34 6.28 -4.17
N THR A 81 -4.02 6.99 -3.27
CA THR A 81 -5.47 7.19 -3.32
C THR A 81 -5.85 8.66 -3.34
N LYS A 82 -7.10 8.94 -3.72
CA LYS A 82 -7.68 10.29 -3.83
C LYS A 82 -6.97 11.20 -4.82
N MET A 83 -6.41 10.63 -5.88
CA MET A 83 -5.72 11.39 -6.93
C MET A 83 -6.65 12.26 -7.78
N ASP A 84 -7.97 12.07 -7.65
CA ASP A 84 -9.03 12.91 -8.25
C ASP A 84 -9.35 14.16 -7.43
N LEU A 85 -9.07 14.12 -6.14
CA LEU A 85 -9.44 15.16 -5.17
C LEU A 85 -8.26 16.03 -4.75
N LEU A 86 -7.05 15.45 -4.76
CA LEU A 86 -5.86 16.09 -4.23
C LEU A 86 -4.72 16.02 -5.27
N GLU A 87 -3.85 17.01 -5.23
CA GLU A 87 -2.65 17.03 -6.08
C GLU A 87 -1.50 16.25 -5.43
N VAL A 88 -0.89 15.39 -6.22
CA VAL A 88 0.35 14.73 -5.85
C VAL A 88 1.51 15.68 -6.13
N SER A 89 2.39 15.86 -5.17
CA SER A 89 3.60 16.68 -5.35
C SER A 89 4.81 15.82 -5.73
N ILE A 90 5.78 16.42 -6.44
CA ILE A 90 7.06 15.77 -6.75
C ILE A 90 7.79 15.39 -5.44
N SER A 91 7.71 16.24 -4.41
CA SER A 91 8.32 15.96 -3.11
C SER A 91 7.74 14.72 -2.42
N GLU A 92 6.44 14.47 -2.58
CA GLU A 92 5.77 13.29 -2.07
C GLU A 92 6.24 12.01 -2.79
N LEU A 93 6.32 12.06 -4.12
CA LEU A 93 6.86 10.95 -4.91
C LEU A 93 8.34 10.68 -4.61
N SER A 94 9.13 11.74 -4.38
CA SER A 94 10.53 11.61 -3.97
C SER A 94 10.65 10.90 -2.62
N ALA A 95 9.79 11.22 -1.65
CA ALA A 95 9.78 10.53 -0.36
C ALA A 95 9.47 9.03 -0.49
N ILE A 96 8.58 8.66 -1.40
CA ILE A 96 8.27 7.24 -1.68
C ILE A 96 9.46 6.56 -2.37
N ALA A 97 10.11 7.24 -3.32
CA ALA A 97 11.27 6.72 -4.04
C ALA A 97 12.48 6.53 -3.13
N ASP A 98 12.75 7.46 -2.22
CA ASP A 98 13.87 7.38 -1.26
C ASP A 98 13.76 6.16 -0.34
N TRP A 99 12.53 5.68 -0.08
CA TRP A 99 12.28 4.48 0.70
C TRP A 99 12.21 3.20 -0.12
N GLU A 100 12.51 3.26 -1.42
CA GLU A 100 12.49 2.11 -2.34
C GLU A 100 11.18 1.31 -2.30
N LYS A 101 10.07 1.97 -1.91
CA LYS A 101 8.76 1.32 -1.83
C LYS A 101 8.12 1.27 -3.20
N LYS A 102 7.53 0.11 -3.51
CA LYS A 102 6.86 -0.10 -4.79
C LYS A 102 5.44 0.44 -4.73
N ILE A 103 5.13 1.36 -5.64
CA ILE A 103 3.74 1.75 -5.91
C ILE A 103 3.10 0.64 -6.73
N LEU A 104 1.99 0.12 -6.26
CA LEU A 104 1.25 -0.95 -6.92
C LEU A 104 0.05 -0.43 -7.69
N PHE A 105 -0.69 0.53 -7.11
CA PHE A 105 -1.91 1.08 -7.67
C PHE A 105 -1.97 2.60 -7.56
N PHE A 106 -2.68 3.19 -8.53
CA PHE A 106 -3.21 4.54 -8.47
C PHE A 106 -4.75 4.46 -8.42
N SER A 107 -5.38 5.17 -7.51
CA SER A 107 -6.84 5.27 -7.40
C SER A 107 -7.28 6.73 -7.49
N GLY A 108 -8.36 6.97 -8.24
CA GLY A 108 -8.90 8.30 -8.47
C GLY A 108 -8.28 9.03 -9.66
N LEU A 109 -7.59 8.35 -10.59
CA LEU A 109 -7.12 8.98 -11.82
C LEU A 109 -8.32 9.33 -12.71
N LYS A 110 -8.48 10.62 -13.04
CA LYS A 110 -9.61 11.14 -13.85
C LYS A 110 -9.68 10.57 -15.29
N VAL A 111 -8.66 9.87 -15.73
CA VAL A 111 -8.49 9.38 -17.12
C VAL A 111 -9.02 7.95 -17.29
N LEU A 112 -9.46 7.29 -16.23
CA LEU A 112 -9.79 5.87 -16.25
C LEU A 112 -11.27 5.63 -15.93
N GLU A 113 -11.92 4.80 -16.75
CA GLU A 113 -13.32 4.43 -16.58
C GLU A 113 -13.59 3.75 -15.23
N ASP A 114 -12.61 3.00 -14.68
CA ASP A 114 -12.74 2.24 -13.44
C ASP A 114 -12.10 2.91 -12.20
N GLY A 115 -11.45 4.07 -12.36
CA GLY A 115 -10.85 4.82 -11.25
C GLY A 115 -9.69 4.13 -10.51
N LEU A 116 -9.25 2.96 -10.98
CA LEU A 116 -8.12 2.20 -10.43
C LEU A 116 -7.19 1.74 -11.55
N ASP A 117 -5.89 2.01 -11.45
CA ASP A 117 -4.90 1.46 -12.37
C ASP A 117 -3.67 0.91 -11.65
N PHE A 118 -3.08 -0.12 -12.29
CA PHE A 118 -1.77 -0.60 -11.86
C PHE A 118 -0.69 0.43 -12.19
N ALA A 119 0.28 0.60 -11.30
CA ALA A 119 1.42 1.48 -11.51
C ALA A 119 2.41 0.89 -12.52
N LYS A 120 1.97 0.74 -13.78
CA LYS A 120 2.84 0.36 -14.89
C LYS A 120 3.75 1.52 -15.27
N VAL A 121 4.93 1.22 -15.81
CA VAL A 121 5.93 2.23 -16.22
C VAL A 121 5.28 3.31 -17.10
N SER A 122 4.49 2.93 -18.09
CA SER A 122 3.83 3.88 -18.99
C SER A 122 2.83 4.80 -18.28
N VAL A 123 2.12 4.30 -17.25
CA VAL A 123 1.19 5.10 -16.45
C VAL A 123 1.95 6.09 -15.58
N VAL A 124 3.04 5.64 -14.96
CA VAL A 124 3.91 6.49 -14.13
C VAL A 124 4.57 7.58 -14.97
N GLU A 125 5.13 7.23 -16.15
CA GLU A 125 5.74 8.19 -17.07
C GLU A 125 4.76 9.25 -17.55
N ASN A 126 3.55 8.85 -17.96
CA ASN A 126 2.50 9.78 -18.37
C ASN A 126 2.09 10.71 -17.22
N PHE A 127 1.96 10.16 -16.02
CA PHE A 127 1.63 10.92 -14.82
C PHE A 127 2.72 11.95 -14.49
N LEU A 128 3.99 11.55 -14.45
CA LEU A 128 5.13 12.45 -14.20
C LEU A 128 5.27 13.54 -15.28
N THR A 129 5.05 13.17 -16.55
CA THR A 129 5.08 14.14 -17.67
C THR A 129 3.97 15.19 -17.53
N ASN A 130 2.80 14.79 -17.09
CA ASN A 130 1.69 15.73 -16.86
C ASN A 130 1.97 16.65 -15.66
N LEU A 131 2.52 16.11 -14.57
CA LEU A 131 2.94 16.92 -13.41
C LEU A 131 3.98 17.98 -13.80
N SER A 132 5.02 17.59 -14.55
CA SER A 132 6.07 18.53 -14.96
C SER A 132 5.53 19.66 -15.84
N ARG A 133 4.51 19.41 -16.66
CA ARG A 133 3.85 20.43 -17.47
C ARG A 133 2.99 21.40 -16.65
N GLN A 134 2.37 20.91 -15.59
CA GLN A 134 1.53 21.74 -14.71
C GLN A 134 2.38 22.67 -13.84
N GLU A 135 3.56 22.22 -13.40
CA GLU A 135 4.47 23.00 -12.57
C GLU A 135 5.39 23.95 -13.38
N GLY A 136 5.27 23.95 -14.71
CA GLY A 136 5.99 24.91 -15.57
C GLY A 136 7.50 24.65 -15.71
N TRP A 137 7.90 23.41 -15.54
CA TRP A 137 9.30 22.96 -15.75
C TRP A 137 9.61 22.72 -17.23
#